data_5433e6759117f9cad7e2e2605f7b299c
#
_entry.id   5433e6759117f9cad7e2e2605f7b299c
#
_cell.length_a   1.000
_cell.length_b   1.000
_cell.length_c   1.000
_cell.angle_alpha   90.00
_cell.angle_beta   90.00
_cell.angle_gamma   90.00
#
_symmetry.space_group_name_H-M   'P 1'
#
loop_
_entity.id
_entity.type
_entity.pdbx_description
1 polymer ?
#
loop_
_entity_poly.entity_id
_entity_poly.type
_entity_poly.pdbx_seq_one_letter_code
_entity_poly.pdbx_strand_id
1 'polypeptide(L)'
;MKKNITPFLLLLSFIIFSQEQDTTLVRLQKEVDKALVDTTRVKAMLKLGEYQLKRDFDKAEGYFIEALHLIKENSETYYESFRATLYVQLGVVNRRKANYPEAIRYYVKALQFYEQEHNDSKIADVYHNMALVYRYQKQHLKAINNYKKAIFLKQKVKDTHGLGAAYNMLGVSYRQNKQLDSALICYQKAEGFFTMIDSKEDLHGVYGNLAVLYGVQKRYDQSIPLKKTNLKYYKKIGKRLSICVEYYNLSDDYKGMKDWENSLKYADSSLQVALEEGFEERISVAYRRKSFVNSKMGDFEDAYQNYRKFNRASDEIFNLENAKKIQALELNYKFQKEKQADSLQFARQKREVELKAEAENSQKKLYLILLLISLLGAGTVGWLLRRNHQQRTKMAQMKHENEKKSLEKKIETKEEDIKKLIADNTMRLTFKEELLDKIKKEVVDTEPGEISKAVQSLTAQLKRQITTERKLSGLQEKIDQANKDFDQKLQKSYPELTKGERELCALLRLNLSIKEIMTIRNVSVDSVKSMRRRIRKKMNVPEGKELEQFIQELA
;
A
#
# COMPACT_ATOMS: atom_id res chain seq x y z
N MET A 1 -6.11 56.68 19.73
CA MET A 1 -6.91 55.48 20.09
C MET A 1 -7.31 54.73 18.82
N LYS A 2 -6.37 53.93 18.27
CA LYS A 2 -6.64 52.99 17.17
C LYS A 2 -5.69 51.77 17.37
N LYS A 3 -5.92 50.99 18.38
CA LYS A 3 -5.24 49.71 18.58
C LYS A 3 -6.27 48.75 19.20
N ASN A 4 -6.37 47.51 18.67
CA ASN A 4 -7.04 46.33 19.23
C ASN A 4 -8.47 45.99 18.78
N ILE A 5 -8.86 46.25 17.52
CA ILE A 5 -10.13 45.68 17.00
C ILE A 5 -9.87 44.38 16.19
N THR A 6 -8.70 44.25 15.58
CA THR A 6 -8.35 43.12 14.70
C THR A 6 -8.29 41.72 15.38
N PRO A 7 -7.71 41.57 16.60
CA PRO A 7 -7.72 40.24 17.24
C PRO A 7 -9.10 39.80 17.74
N PHE A 8 -9.97 40.77 18.08
CA PHE A 8 -11.32 40.48 18.56
C PHE A 8 -12.25 40.00 17.43
N LEU A 9 -12.10 40.57 16.23
CA LEU A 9 -12.84 40.11 15.03
C LEU A 9 -12.38 38.72 14.57
N LEU A 10 -11.09 38.40 14.68
CA LEU A 10 -10.58 37.06 14.40
C LEU A 10 -11.07 36.04 15.42
N LEU A 11 -11.13 36.37 16.69
CA LEU A 11 -11.70 35.53 17.75
C LEU A 11 -13.21 35.32 17.52
N LEU A 12 -13.96 36.36 17.16
CA LEU A 12 -15.38 36.25 16.83
C LEU A 12 -15.64 35.37 15.60
N SER A 13 -14.81 35.48 14.56
CA SER A 13 -14.92 34.63 13.38
C SER A 13 -14.59 33.16 13.71
N PHE A 14 -13.65 32.91 14.60
CA PHE A 14 -13.34 31.55 15.09
C PHE A 14 -14.49 30.97 15.93
N ILE A 15 -15.11 31.77 16.80
CA ILE A 15 -16.25 31.38 17.62
C ILE A 15 -17.49 31.11 16.74
N ILE A 16 -17.75 31.96 15.75
CA ILE A 16 -18.87 31.77 14.81
C ILE A 16 -18.67 30.52 13.97
N PHE A 17 -17.45 30.25 13.48
CA PHE A 17 -17.13 29.05 12.71
C PHE A 17 -17.22 27.77 13.56
N SER A 18 -16.80 27.82 14.83
CA SER A 18 -16.95 26.70 15.77
C SER A 18 -18.42 26.45 16.14
N GLN A 19 -19.22 27.52 16.29
CA GLN A 19 -20.65 27.44 16.58
C GLN A 19 -21.47 26.88 15.39
N GLU A 20 -21.10 27.20 14.15
CA GLU A 20 -21.75 26.64 12.95
C GLU A 20 -21.40 25.15 12.77
N GLN A 21 -20.19 24.73 13.14
CA GLN A 21 -19.81 23.33 13.17
C GLN A 21 -20.53 22.53 14.26
N ASP A 22 -20.74 23.09 15.44
CA ASP A 22 -21.50 22.48 16.52
C ASP A 22 -22.98 22.31 16.15
N THR A 23 -23.58 23.25 15.43
CA THR A 23 -24.98 23.14 15.00
C THR A 23 -25.23 22.00 14.02
N THR A 24 -24.28 21.75 13.10
CA THR A 24 -24.39 20.61 12.17
C THR A 24 -24.26 19.27 12.88
N LEU A 25 -23.30 19.15 13.80
CA LEU A 25 -23.12 17.96 14.61
C LEU A 25 -24.36 17.66 15.46
N VAL A 26 -24.88 18.67 16.16
CA VAL A 26 -26.09 18.55 16.98
C VAL A 26 -27.31 18.15 16.15
N ARG A 27 -27.44 18.71 14.93
CA ARG A 27 -28.52 18.34 14.02
C ARG A 27 -28.41 16.86 13.60
N LEU A 28 -27.23 16.41 13.17
CA LEU A 28 -27.00 15.02 12.75
C LEU A 28 -27.20 14.05 13.92
N GLN A 29 -26.79 14.42 15.12
CA GLN A 29 -27.02 13.62 16.33
C GLN A 29 -28.52 13.49 16.61
N LYS A 30 -29.28 14.58 16.54
CA LYS A 30 -30.74 14.54 16.66
C LYS A 30 -31.42 13.69 15.58
N GLU A 31 -30.89 13.64 14.37
CA GLU A 31 -31.38 12.74 13.31
C GLU A 31 -31.21 11.27 13.73
N VAL A 32 -30.09 10.90 14.35
CA VAL A 32 -29.85 9.55 14.89
C VAL A 32 -30.81 9.24 16.04
N ASP A 33 -30.96 10.17 17.00
CA ASP A 33 -31.79 9.98 18.23
C ASP A 33 -33.26 9.86 17.88
N LYS A 34 -33.77 10.57 16.87
CA LYS A 34 -35.15 10.55 16.41
C LYS A 34 -35.50 9.40 15.48
N ALA A 35 -34.53 8.69 14.97
CA ALA A 35 -34.75 7.62 14.01
C ALA A 35 -35.33 6.38 14.72
N LEU A 36 -36.62 6.08 14.48
CA LEU A 36 -37.35 4.96 15.07
C LEU A 36 -37.13 3.64 14.34
N VAL A 37 -36.69 3.69 13.07
CA VAL A 37 -36.50 2.50 12.23
C VAL A 37 -35.02 2.31 12.00
N ASP A 38 -34.52 1.08 12.09
CA ASP A 38 -33.11 0.73 11.96
C ASP A 38 -32.48 1.26 10.68
N THR A 39 -33.18 1.21 9.55
CA THR A 39 -32.69 1.72 8.27
C THR A 39 -32.47 3.23 8.25
N THR A 40 -33.38 3.99 8.88
CA THR A 40 -33.25 5.45 9.00
C THR A 40 -32.16 5.81 9.98
N ARG A 41 -32.02 5.05 11.06
CA ARG A 41 -30.95 5.21 12.05
C ARG A 41 -29.57 4.92 11.45
N VAL A 42 -29.42 3.84 10.70
CA VAL A 42 -28.17 3.52 9.97
C VAL A 42 -27.80 4.61 8.98
N LYS A 43 -28.78 5.16 8.21
CA LYS A 43 -28.52 6.29 7.30
C LYS A 43 -28.06 7.55 8.04
N ALA A 44 -28.68 7.85 9.17
CA ALA A 44 -28.29 8.99 10.00
C ALA A 44 -26.88 8.80 10.58
N MET A 45 -26.57 7.60 11.08
CA MET A 45 -25.23 7.26 11.57
C MET A 45 -24.17 7.30 10.48
N LEU A 46 -24.47 6.86 9.26
CA LEU A 46 -23.57 7.02 8.12
C LEU A 46 -23.20 8.48 7.89
N LYS A 47 -24.22 9.38 7.81
CA LYS A 47 -23.98 10.81 7.65
C LYS A 47 -23.15 11.40 8.80
N LEU A 48 -23.47 11.00 10.03
CA LEU A 48 -22.76 11.47 11.22
C LEU A 48 -21.29 10.98 11.22
N GLY A 49 -21.07 9.71 10.88
CA GLY A 49 -19.73 9.15 10.70
C GLY A 49 -18.94 9.86 9.59
N GLU A 50 -19.56 10.15 8.44
CA GLU A 50 -18.95 10.92 7.35
C GLU A 50 -18.61 12.36 7.77
N TYR A 51 -19.45 12.98 8.58
CA TYR A 51 -19.16 14.29 9.14
C TYR A 51 -17.94 14.24 10.08
N GLN A 52 -17.86 13.21 10.93
CA GLN A 52 -16.75 13.01 11.85
C GLN A 52 -15.45 12.57 11.14
N LEU A 53 -15.54 11.93 9.99
CA LEU A 53 -14.38 11.48 9.21
C LEU A 53 -13.41 12.61 8.83
N LYS A 54 -13.85 13.87 8.87
CA LYS A 54 -13.03 15.07 8.62
C LYS A 54 -12.43 15.67 9.90
N ARG A 55 -12.79 15.17 11.09
CA ARG A 55 -12.50 15.77 12.40
C ARG A 55 -11.88 14.78 13.38
N ASP A 56 -12.53 13.63 13.53
CA ASP A 56 -12.20 12.64 14.55
C ASP A 56 -12.43 11.24 13.96
N PHE A 57 -11.34 10.56 13.62
CA PHE A 57 -11.41 9.24 12.99
C PHE A 57 -11.95 8.18 13.95
N ASP A 58 -11.68 8.30 15.27
CA ASP A 58 -12.13 7.33 16.25
C ASP A 58 -13.64 7.43 16.45
N LYS A 59 -14.18 8.63 16.53
CA LYS A 59 -15.64 8.84 16.57
C LYS A 59 -16.32 8.38 15.29
N ALA A 60 -15.72 8.66 14.11
CA ALA A 60 -16.24 8.18 12.84
C ALA A 60 -16.31 6.64 12.82
N GLU A 61 -15.26 5.97 13.27
CA GLU A 61 -15.21 4.51 13.38
C GLU A 61 -16.28 3.98 14.31
N GLY A 62 -16.45 4.62 15.47
CA GLY A 62 -17.50 4.26 16.46
C GLY A 62 -18.89 4.26 15.85
N TYR A 63 -19.26 5.34 15.16
CA TYR A 63 -20.58 5.42 14.50
C TYR A 63 -20.76 4.37 13.39
N PHE A 64 -19.74 4.08 12.61
CA PHE A 64 -19.84 3.04 11.56
C PHE A 64 -19.93 1.64 12.15
N ILE A 65 -19.22 1.35 13.24
CA ILE A 65 -19.29 0.07 13.94
C ILE A 65 -20.68 -0.10 14.61
N GLU A 66 -21.19 0.94 15.27
CA GLU A 66 -22.52 0.91 15.88
C GLU A 66 -23.61 0.69 14.82
N ALA A 67 -23.54 1.40 13.70
CA ALA A 67 -24.44 1.18 12.57
C ALA A 67 -24.36 -0.25 12.03
N LEU A 68 -23.16 -0.85 11.99
CA LEU A 68 -22.96 -2.22 11.56
C LEU A 68 -23.58 -3.23 12.55
N HIS A 69 -23.52 -2.95 13.85
CA HIS A 69 -24.17 -3.77 14.88
C HIS A 69 -25.69 -3.78 14.76
N LEU A 70 -26.31 -2.64 14.45
CA LEU A 70 -27.77 -2.54 14.27
C LEU A 70 -28.32 -3.44 13.17
N ILE A 71 -27.49 -3.73 12.14
CA ILE A 71 -27.91 -4.54 10.98
C ILE A 71 -27.27 -5.93 10.95
N LYS A 72 -26.56 -6.33 12.03
CA LYS A 72 -25.74 -7.55 12.04
C LYS A 72 -26.55 -8.83 11.80
N GLU A 73 -27.76 -8.91 12.35
CA GLU A 73 -28.58 -10.12 12.36
C GLU A 73 -29.57 -10.19 11.19
N ASN A 74 -29.68 -9.10 10.40
CA ASN A 74 -30.61 -9.05 9.30
C ASN A 74 -29.92 -9.41 7.98
N SER A 75 -30.41 -10.48 7.32
CA SER A 75 -29.85 -11.03 6.07
C SER A 75 -30.55 -10.54 4.80
N GLU A 76 -31.49 -9.59 4.91
CA GLU A 76 -32.14 -9.03 3.73
C GLU A 76 -31.14 -8.28 2.84
N THR A 77 -31.27 -8.38 1.52
CA THR A 77 -30.39 -7.75 0.53
C THR A 77 -30.23 -6.24 0.75
N TYR A 78 -31.30 -5.59 1.22
CA TYR A 78 -31.28 -4.17 1.53
C TYR A 78 -30.27 -3.80 2.63
N TYR A 79 -30.18 -4.60 3.70
CA TYR A 79 -29.21 -4.40 4.77
C TYR A 79 -27.78 -4.77 4.36
N GLU A 80 -27.65 -5.72 3.45
CA GLU A 80 -26.34 -6.08 2.88
C GLU A 80 -25.72 -4.91 2.13
N SER A 81 -26.50 -4.11 1.38
CA SER A 81 -26.03 -2.90 0.71
C SER A 81 -25.51 -1.85 1.70
N PHE A 82 -26.19 -1.65 2.83
CA PHE A 82 -25.68 -0.78 3.91
C PHE A 82 -24.41 -1.34 4.54
N ARG A 83 -24.38 -2.65 4.78
CA ARG A 83 -23.21 -3.33 5.34
C ARG A 83 -21.99 -3.14 4.46
N ALA A 84 -22.12 -3.30 3.15
CA ALA A 84 -21.06 -3.05 2.19
C ALA A 84 -20.61 -1.59 2.21
N THR A 85 -21.55 -0.64 2.27
CA THR A 85 -21.22 0.79 2.37
C THR A 85 -20.47 1.10 3.66
N LEU A 86 -20.90 0.57 4.80
CA LEU A 86 -20.23 0.71 6.09
C LEU A 86 -18.81 0.12 6.06
N TYR A 87 -18.62 -1.03 5.39
CA TYR A 87 -17.29 -1.59 5.19
C TYR A 87 -16.39 -0.66 4.38
N VAL A 88 -16.90 -0.01 3.32
CA VAL A 88 -16.13 1.00 2.59
C VAL A 88 -15.71 2.14 3.51
N GLN A 89 -16.64 2.68 4.30
CA GLN A 89 -16.34 3.78 5.22
C GLN A 89 -15.33 3.39 6.32
N LEU A 90 -15.50 2.20 6.91
CA LEU A 90 -14.51 1.63 7.86
C LEU A 90 -13.14 1.44 7.21
N GLY A 91 -13.10 1.02 5.94
CA GLY A 91 -11.88 0.96 5.15
C GLY A 91 -11.23 2.33 4.98
N VAL A 92 -12.03 3.38 4.71
CA VAL A 92 -11.54 4.77 4.61
C VAL A 92 -10.99 5.26 5.94
N VAL A 93 -11.70 5.03 7.05
CA VAL A 93 -11.22 5.39 8.41
C VAL A 93 -9.88 4.72 8.69
N ASN A 94 -9.81 3.40 8.53
CA ASN A 94 -8.61 2.64 8.82
C ASN A 94 -7.43 3.04 7.93
N ARG A 95 -7.67 3.38 6.65
CA ARG A 95 -6.64 3.96 5.78
C ARG A 95 -6.16 5.32 6.31
N ARG A 96 -7.06 6.17 6.81
CA ARG A 96 -6.70 7.48 7.40
C ARG A 96 -5.89 7.33 8.69
N LYS A 97 -6.20 6.31 9.49
CA LYS A 97 -5.46 5.93 10.70
C LYS A 97 -4.16 5.17 10.40
N ALA A 98 -3.78 5.04 9.13
CA ALA A 98 -2.66 4.23 8.65
C ALA A 98 -2.74 2.73 9.05
N ASN A 99 -3.90 2.24 9.47
CA ASN A 99 -4.15 0.83 9.72
C ASN A 99 -4.50 0.11 8.41
N TYR A 100 -3.51 -0.02 7.55
CA TYR A 100 -3.66 -0.52 6.19
C TYR A 100 -4.21 -1.95 6.09
N PRO A 101 -3.85 -2.91 6.96
CA PRO A 101 -4.41 -4.26 6.92
C PRO A 101 -5.92 -4.26 7.13
N GLU A 102 -6.39 -3.54 8.14
CA GLU A 102 -7.81 -3.44 8.42
C GLU A 102 -8.56 -2.72 7.29
N ALA A 103 -7.96 -1.67 6.71
CA ALA A 103 -8.54 -1.00 5.56
C ALA A 103 -8.78 -1.98 4.39
N ILE A 104 -7.77 -2.78 4.04
CA ILE A 104 -7.89 -3.80 2.99
C ILE A 104 -8.93 -4.86 3.37
N ARG A 105 -8.96 -5.31 4.62
CA ARG A 105 -9.95 -6.28 5.09
C ARG A 105 -11.39 -5.80 4.89
N TYR A 106 -11.66 -4.56 5.23
CA TYR A 106 -12.97 -3.96 5.02
C TYR A 106 -13.31 -3.77 3.54
N TYR A 107 -12.34 -3.30 2.72
CA TYR A 107 -12.54 -3.16 1.27
C TYR A 107 -12.82 -4.51 0.60
N VAL A 108 -12.15 -5.59 1.01
CA VAL A 108 -12.39 -6.93 0.50
C VAL A 108 -13.81 -7.40 0.83
N LYS A 109 -14.30 -7.16 2.07
CA LYS A 109 -15.69 -7.48 2.44
C LYS A 109 -16.71 -6.72 1.59
N ALA A 110 -16.48 -5.43 1.35
CA ALA A 110 -17.34 -4.63 0.50
C ALA A 110 -17.30 -5.10 -0.96
N LEU A 111 -16.11 -5.47 -1.45
CA LEU A 111 -15.91 -5.96 -2.81
C LEU A 111 -16.69 -7.24 -3.06
N GLN A 112 -16.65 -8.21 -2.13
CA GLN A 112 -17.41 -9.47 -2.23
C GLN A 112 -18.90 -9.23 -2.44
N PHE A 113 -19.49 -8.31 -1.69
CA PHE A 113 -20.89 -7.95 -1.85
C PHE A 113 -21.17 -7.28 -3.20
N TYR A 114 -20.39 -6.25 -3.56
CA TYR A 114 -20.63 -5.53 -4.81
C TYR A 114 -20.36 -6.38 -6.06
N GLU A 115 -19.47 -7.38 -5.99
CA GLU A 115 -19.28 -8.37 -7.06
C GLU A 115 -20.53 -9.26 -7.23
N GLN A 116 -21.18 -9.68 -6.13
CA GLN A 116 -22.43 -10.45 -6.18
C GLN A 116 -23.58 -9.64 -6.76
N GLU A 117 -23.66 -8.36 -6.40
CA GLU A 117 -24.68 -7.43 -6.92
C GLU A 117 -24.36 -6.93 -8.34
N HIS A 118 -23.23 -7.33 -8.92
CA HIS A 118 -22.76 -6.81 -10.22
C HIS A 118 -22.72 -5.28 -10.30
N ASN A 119 -22.42 -4.59 -9.19
CA ASN A 119 -22.39 -3.15 -9.09
C ASN A 119 -21.04 -2.58 -9.52
N ASP A 120 -20.81 -2.47 -10.82
CA ASP A 120 -19.56 -2.01 -11.40
C ASP A 120 -19.08 -0.65 -10.85
N SER A 121 -20.00 0.26 -10.55
CA SER A 121 -19.66 1.58 -9.99
C SER A 121 -19.03 1.46 -8.61
N LYS A 122 -19.64 0.69 -7.71
CA LYS A 122 -19.13 0.47 -6.35
C LYS A 122 -17.86 -0.38 -6.33
N ILE A 123 -17.78 -1.39 -7.21
CA ILE A 123 -16.56 -2.18 -7.40
C ILE A 123 -15.40 -1.28 -7.81
N ALA A 124 -15.63 -0.34 -8.74
CA ALA A 124 -14.61 0.62 -9.18
C ALA A 124 -14.12 1.50 -8.02
N ASP A 125 -15.03 1.98 -7.17
CA ASP A 125 -14.67 2.80 -6.01
C ASP A 125 -13.83 2.02 -4.99
N VAL A 126 -14.16 0.75 -4.77
CA VAL A 126 -13.40 -0.13 -3.88
C VAL A 126 -11.98 -0.35 -4.44
N TYR A 127 -11.83 -0.67 -5.75
CA TYR A 127 -10.50 -0.81 -6.37
C TYR A 127 -9.71 0.49 -6.30
N HIS A 128 -10.34 1.64 -6.50
CA HIS A 128 -9.69 2.95 -6.34
C HIS A 128 -9.16 3.13 -4.91
N ASN A 129 -9.97 2.81 -3.89
CA ASN A 129 -9.57 2.94 -2.48
C ASN A 129 -8.46 1.93 -2.09
N MET A 130 -8.51 0.69 -2.59
CA MET A 130 -7.42 -0.28 -2.40
C MET A 130 -6.13 0.22 -3.05
N ALA A 131 -6.21 0.80 -4.25
CA ALA A 131 -5.06 1.39 -4.93
C ALA A 131 -4.41 2.51 -4.12
N LEU A 132 -5.20 3.35 -3.45
CA LEU A 132 -4.68 4.37 -2.52
C LEU A 132 -3.89 3.72 -1.36
N VAL A 133 -4.40 2.64 -0.76
CA VAL A 133 -3.68 1.92 0.31
C VAL A 133 -2.35 1.42 -0.21
N TYR A 134 -2.32 0.70 -1.34
CA TYR A 134 -1.08 0.19 -1.93
C TYR A 134 -0.08 1.28 -2.28
N ARG A 135 -0.56 2.43 -2.75
CA ARG A 135 0.28 3.59 -3.04
C ARG A 135 0.96 4.13 -1.77
N TYR A 136 0.22 4.26 -0.66
CA TYR A 136 0.79 4.68 0.63
C TYR A 136 1.86 3.71 1.13
N GLN A 137 1.67 2.42 0.87
CA GLN A 137 2.65 1.38 1.18
C GLN A 137 3.80 1.26 0.17
N LYS A 138 3.88 2.17 -0.82
CA LYS A 138 4.89 2.14 -1.90
C LYS A 138 4.84 0.88 -2.78
N GLN A 139 3.74 0.13 -2.75
CA GLN A 139 3.50 -1.03 -3.62
C GLN A 139 2.95 -0.54 -4.97
N HIS A 140 3.78 0.19 -5.72
CA HIS A 140 3.35 0.96 -6.90
C HIS A 140 2.70 0.09 -7.98
N LEU A 141 3.22 -1.11 -8.24
CA LEU A 141 2.65 -2.02 -9.24
C LEU A 141 1.24 -2.50 -8.87
N LYS A 142 1.00 -2.80 -7.57
CA LYS A 142 -0.34 -3.16 -7.10
C LYS A 142 -1.30 -1.97 -7.19
N ALA A 143 -0.84 -0.77 -6.84
CA ALA A 143 -1.62 0.45 -6.99
C ALA A 143 -2.03 0.68 -8.46
N ILE A 144 -1.06 0.62 -9.39
CA ILE A 144 -1.29 0.74 -10.84
C ILE A 144 -2.34 -0.26 -11.33
N ASN A 145 -2.22 -1.53 -10.93
CA ASN A 145 -3.15 -2.58 -11.35
C ASN A 145 -4.58 -2.31 -10.85
N ASN A 146 -4.73 -1.91 -9.59
CA ASN A 146 -6.03 -1.60 -9.01
C ASN A 146 -6.65 -0.33 -9.63
N TYR A 147 -5.87 0.73 -9.90
CA TYR A 147 -6.38 1.89 -10.64
C TYR A 147 -6.81 1.53 -12.05
N LYS A 148 -6.10 0.67 -12.78
CA LYS A 148 -6.52 0.20 -14.10
C LYS A 148 -7.87 -0.54 -14.06
N LYS A 149 -8.07 -1.40 -13.04
CA LYS A 149 -9.36 -2.06 -12.82
C LYS A 149 -10.47 -1.05 -12.55
N ALA A 150 -10.22 -0.08 -11.67
CA ALA A 150 -11.16 1.00 -11.38
C ALA A 150 -11.51 1.81 -12.63
N ILE A 151 -10.53 2.20 -13.44
CA ILE A 151 -10.73 2.94 -14.69
C ILE A 151 -11.58 2.16 -15.68
N PHE A 152 -11.29 0.88 -15.89
CA PHE A 152 -12.06 0.02 -16.77
C PHE A 152 -13.55 0.01 -16.40
N LEU A 153 -13.87 -0.17 -15.13
CA LEU A 153 -15.24 -0.16 -14.64
C LEU A 153 -15.88 1.23 -14.71
N LYS A 154 -15.15 2.28 -14.35
CA LYS A 154 -15.64 3.65 -14.45
C LYS A 154 -15.93 4.09 -15.89
N GLN A 155 -15.18 3.59 -16.87
CA GLN A 155 -15.49 3.77 -18.29
C GLN A 155 -16.81 3.10 -18.67
N LYS A 156 -17.04 1.87 -18.20
CA LYS A 156 -18.27 1.12 -18.45
C LYS A 156 -19.51 1.85 -17.91
N VAL A 157 -19.40 2.43 -16.72
CA VAL A 157 -20.50 3.18 -16.06
C VAL A 157 -20.53 4.67 -16.41
N LYS A 158 -19.65 5.16 -17.28
CA LYS A 158 -19.53 6.58 -17.71
C LYS A 158 -19.32 7.57 -16.55
N ASP A 159 -18.62 7.18 -15.50
CA ASP A 159 -18.29 8.05 -14.36
C ASP A 159 -17.13 9.00 -14.72
N THR A 160 -17.46 10.14 -15.33
CA THR A 160 -16.48 11.12 -15.82
C THR A 160 -15.61 11.69 -14.71
N HIS A 161 -16.19 12.06 -13.56
CA HIS A 161 -15.44 12.56 -12.41
C HIS A 161 -14.49 11.49 -11.84
N GLY A 162 -15.02 10.30 -11.63
CA GLY A 162 -14.24 9.17 -11.14
C GLY A 162 -13.11 8.75 -12.08
N LEU A 163 -13.31 8.88 -13.40
CA LEU A 163 -12.25 8.68 -14.39
C LEU A 163 -11.13 9.70 -14.23
N GLY A 164 -11.44 10.99 -14.12
CA GLY A 164 -10.47 12.03 -13.85
C GLY A 164 -9.65 11.75 -12.60
N ALA A 165 -10.33 11.43 -11.49
CA ALA A 165 -9.69 11.10 -10.23
C ALA A 165 -8.79 9.85 -10.32
N ALA A 166 -9.26 8.78 -10.97
CA ALA A 166 -8.52 7.55 -11.11
C ALA A 166 -7.28 7.71 -12.02
N TYR A 167 -7.40 8.43 -13.15
CA TYR A 167 -6.26 8.73 -14.01
C TYR A 167 -5.23 9.63 -13.31
N ASN A 168 -5.68 10.64 -12.55
CA ASN A 168 -4.77 11.49 -11.77
C ASN A 168 -3.95 10.65 -10.78
N MET A 169 -4.58 9.76 -10.01
CA MET A 169 -3.89 8.89 -9.05
C MET A 169 -3.06 7.79 -9.70
N LEU A 170 -3.49 7.27 -10.86
CA LEU A 170 -2.69 6.37 -11.69
C LEU A 170 -1.40 7.06 -12.16
N GLY A 171 -1.50 8.33 -12.60
CA GLY A 171 -0.35 9.15 -12.96
C GLY A 171 0.63 9.32 -11.81
N VAL A 172 0.14 9.56 -10.59
CA VAL A 172 0.98 9.59 -9.38
C VAL A 172 1.70 8.26 -9.17
N SER A 173 1.00 7.15 -9.34
CA SER A 173 1.58 5.81 -9.16
C SER A 173 2.62 5.49 -10.22
N TYR A 174 2.39 5.86 -11.49
CA TYR A 174 3.39 5.73 -12.54
C TYR A 174 4.63 6.59 -12.30
N ARG A 175 4.43 7.85 -11.89
CA ARG A 175 5.56 8.74 -11.53
C ARG A 175 6.39 8.15 -10.38
N GLN A 176 5.75 7.65 -9.33
CA GLN A 176 6.43 6.99 -8.22
C GLN A 176 7.16 5.70 -8.65
N ASN A 177 6.64 5.01 -9.65
CA ASN A 177 7.27 3.85 -10.29
C ASN A 177 8.28 4.23 -11.39
N LYS A 178 8.66 5.51 -11.50
CA LYS A 178 9.62 6.08 -12.48
C LYS A 178 9.21 5.95 -13.96
N GLN A 179 7.93 5.71 -14.24
CA GLN A 179 7.35 5.64 -15.58
C GLN A 179 6.77 7.02 -15.94
N LEU A 180 7.66 7.99 -16.24
CA LEU A 180 7.32 9.41 -16.32
C LEU A 180 6.40 9.72 -17.51
N ASP A 181 6.59 9.08 -18.66
CA ASP A 181 5.76 9.29 -19.85
C ASP A 181 4.34 8.77 -19.63
N SER A 182 4.21 7.59 -19.01
CA SER A 182 2.90 7.05 -18.62
C SER A 182 2.19 7.95 -17.61
N ALA A 183 2.94 8.57 -16.69
CA ALA A 183 2.39 9.54 -15.75
C ALA A 183 1.85 10.78 -16.47
N LEU A 184 2.60 11.32 -17.43
CA LEU A 184 2.19 12.49 -18.23
C LEU A 184 0.88 12.22 -18.97
N ILE A 185 0.80 11.08 -19.68
CA ILE A 185 -0.41 10.67 -20.40
C ILE A 185 -1.62 10.57 -19.44
N CYS A 186 -1.40 10.00 -18.25
CA CYS A 186 -2.47 9.89 -17.24
C CYS A 186 -2.94 11.27 -16.75
N TYR A 187 -2.03 12.20 -16.48
CA TYR A 187 -2.40 13.55 -16.06
C TYR A 187 -3.15 14.32 -17.16
N GLN A 188 -2.74 14.19 -18.43
CA GLN A 188 -3.46 14.79 -19.56
C GLN A 188 -4.88 14.24 -19.71
N LYS A 189 -5.06 12.92 -19.52
CA LYS A 189 -6.42 12.33 -19.50
C LYS A 189 -7.24 12.86 -18.33
N ALA A 190 -6.66 12.96 -17.12
CA ALA A 190 -7.34 13.51 -15.96
C ALA A 190 -7.74 14.98 -16.18
N GLU A 191 -6.84 15.79 -16.75
CA GLU A 191 -7.10 17.17 -17.14
C GLU A 191 -8.29 17.26 -18.10
N GLY A 192 -8.32 16.43 -19.15
CA GLY A 192 -9.43 16.39 -20.10
C GLY A 192 -10.78 16.09 -19.43
N PHE A 193 -10.83 15.08 -18.54
CA PHE A 193 -12.05 14.75 -17.83
C PHE A 193 -12.51 15.86 -16.88
N PHE A 194 -11.61 16.47 -16.11
CA PHE A 194 -11.98 17.55 -15.19
C PHE A 194 -12.31 18.85 -15.89
N THR A 195 -11.70 19.12 -17.05
CA THR A 195 -12.10 20.25 -17.92
C THR A 195 -13.51 20.05 -18.45
N MET A 196 -13.86 18.83 -18.89
CA MET A 196 -15.20 18.51 -19.40
C MET A 196 -16.31 18.80 -18.38
N ILE A 197 -16.04 18.67 -17.08
CA ILE A 197 -17.01 18.89 -16.00
C ILE A 197 -16.80 20.20 -15.23
N ASP A 198 -15.92 21.09 -15.71
CA ASP A 198 -15.52 22.37 -15.08
C ASP A 198 -15.11 22.25 -13.60
N SER A 199 -14.44 21.15 -13.23
CA SER A 199 -13.98 20.93 -11.85
C SER A 199 -12.65 21.65 -11.59
N LYS A 200 -12.70 22.92 -11.23
CA LYS A 200 -11.50 23.77 -11.04
C LYS A 200 -10.57 23.26 -9.95
N GLU A 201 -11.11 22.78 -8.85
CA GLU A 201 -10.30 22.27 -7.74
C GLU A 201 -9.52 21.02 -8.14
N ASP A 202 -10.17 20.07 -8.83
CA ASP A 202 -9.53 18.86 -9.31
C ASP A 202 -8.49 19.16 -10.41
N LEU A 203 -8.77 20.12 -11.30
CA LEU A 203 -7.81 20.64 -12.28
C LEU A 203 -6.54 21.17 -11.61
N HIS A 204 -6.67 21.99 -10.56
CA HIS A 204 -5.52 22.44 -9.80
C HIS A 204 -4.78 21.28 -9.11
N GLY A 205 -5.48 20.23 -8.69
CA GLY A 205 -4.90 18.99 -8.20
C GLY A 205 -4.06 18.28 -9.27
N VAL A 206 -4.55 18.21 -10.51
CA VAL A 206 -3.80 17.65 -11.65
C VAL A 206 -2.59 18.52 -11.98
N TYR A 207 -2.74 19.84 -12.02
CA TYR A 207 -1.64 20.77 -12.28
C TYR A 207 -0.55 20.69 -11.21
N GLY A 208 -0.91 20.47 -9.94
CA GLY A 208 0.05 20.19 -8.87
C GLY A 208 0.86 18.93 -9.14
N ASN A 209 0.22 17.83 -9.56
CA ASN A 209 0.89 16.59 -9.91
C ASN A 209 1.75 16.72 -11.16
N LEU A 210 1.28 17.47 -12.17
CA LEU A 210 2.02 17.76 -13.39
C LEU A 210 3.27 18.61 -13.08
N ALA A 211 3.14 19.62 -12.22
CA ALA A 211 4.27 20.42 -11.76
C ALA A 211 5.31 19.57 -11.03
N VAL A 212 4.88 18.63 -10.18
CA VAL A 212 5.79 17.67 -9.54
C VAL A 212 6.48 16.78 -10.59
N LEU A 213 5.77 16.36 -11.65
CA LEU A 213 6.37 15.59 -12.74
C LEU A 213 7.47 16.40 -13.44
N TYR A 214 7.23 17.65 -13.79
CA TYR A 214 8.23 18.55 -14.37
C TYR A 214 9.44 18.73 -13.44
N GLY A 215 9.22 18.88 -12.14
CA GLY A 215 10.30 18.94 -11.14
C GLY A 215 11.17 17.67 -11.14
N VAL A 216 10.56 16.48 -11.22
CA VAL A 216 11.27 15.20 -11.34
C VAL A 216 12.09 15.14 -12.65
N GLN A 217 11.58 15.71 -13.73
CA GLN A 217 12.29 15.86 -15.02
C GLN A 217 13.33 17.00 -15.02
N LYS A 218 13.49 17.72 -13.90
CA LYS A 218 14.35 18.90 -13.73
C LYS A 218 13.97 20.09 -14.62
N ARG A 219 12.75 20.13 -15.09
CA ARG A 219 12.16 21.24 -15.87
C ARG A 219 11.59 22.29 -14.91
N TYR A 220 12.48 22.89 -14.09
CA TYR A 220 12.09 23.81 -13.02
C TYR A 220 11.46 25.11 -13.51
N ASP A 221 11.82 25.54 -14.73
CA ASP A 221 11.21 26.64 -15.47
C ASP A 221 9.72 26.48 -15.68
N GLN A 222 9.21 25.25 -15.76
CA GLN A 222 7.79 24.92 -15.88
C GLN A 222 7.17 24.54 -14.53
N SER A 223 7.92 23.83 -13.71
CA SER A 223 7.43 23.35 -12.41
C SER A 223 7.12 24.49 -11.43
N ILE A 224 8.08 25.43 -11.23
CA ILE A 224 7.98 26.47 -10.20
C ILE A 224 6.82 27.46 -10.48
N PRO A 225 6.65 28.01 -11.70
CA PRO A 225 5.52 28.89 -11.98
C PRO A 225 4.16 28.21 -11.77
N LEU A 226 4.03 26.94 -12.18
CA LEU A 226 2.79 26.18 -12.02
C LEU A 226 2.46 25.95 -10.55
N LYS A 227 3.45 25.57 -9.72
CA LYS A 227 3.29 25.43 -8.25
C LYS A 227 2.91 26.75 -7.58
N LYS A 228 3.53 27.86 -7.98
CA LYS A 228 3.18 29.20 -7.45
C LYS A 228 1.75 29.59 -7.81
N THR A 229 1.30 29.27 -9.02
CA THR A 229 -0.09 29.49 -9.46
C THR A 229 -1.07 28.66 -8.63
N ASN A 230 -0.78 27.37 -8.42
CA ASN A 230 -1.57 26.50 -7.55
C ASN A 230 -1.60 27.01 -6.11
N LEU A 231 -0.45 27.43 -5.58
CA LEU A 231 -0.37 27.99 -4.23
C LEU A 231 -1.27 29.23 -4.08
N LYS A 232 -1.28 30.11 -5.08
CA LYS A 232 -2.18 31.28 -5.09
C LYS A 232 -3.64 30.86 -5.10
N TYR A 233 -4.01 29.89 -5.91
CA TYR A 233 -5.37 29.35 -5.95
C TYR A 233 -5.79 28.75 -4.60
N TYR A 234 -4.98 27.84 -4.02
CA TYR A 234 -5.30 27.20 -2.76
C TYR A 234 -5.36 28.19 -1.57
N LYS A 235 -4.53 29.23 -1.59
CA LYS A 235 -4.64 30.34 -0.62
C LYS A 235 -5.97 31.06 -0.73
N LYS A 236 -6.44 31.32 -1.97
CA LYS A 236 -7.73 31.99 -2.21
C LYS A 236 -8.91 31.19 -1.67
N ILE A 237 -8.89 29.88 -1.81
CA ILE A 237 -9.98 28.99 -1.35
C ILE A 237 -9.76 28.45 0.08
N GLY A 238 -8.70 28.87 0.78
CA GLY A 238 -8.41 28.47 2.16
C GLY A 238 -8.03 26.99 2.34
N LYS A 239 -7.57 26.28 1.30
CA LYS A 239 -7.31 24.83 1.37
C LYS A 239 -5.94 24.55 1.97
N ARG A 240 -5.86 24.58 3.30
CA ARG A 240 -4.62 24.52 4.12
C ARG A 240 -3.71 23.33 3.76
N LEU A 241 -4.26 22.12 3.60
CA LEU A 241 -3.46 20.95 3.23
C LEU A 241 -2.77 21.11 1.87
N SER A 242 -3.50 21.62 0.86
CA SER A 242 -2.94 21.87 -0.48
C SER A 242 -1.87 22.97 -0.45
N ILE A 243 -2.07 24.02 0.36
CA ILE A 243 -1.05 25.05 0.60
C ILE A 243 0.24 24.43 1.17
N CYS A 244 0.11 23.58 2.19
CA CYS A 244 1.24 22.87 2.78
C CYS A 244 1.99 22.01 1.75
N VAL A 245 1.26 21.27 0.93
CA VAL A 245 1.83 20.41 -0.13
C VAL A 245 2.55 21.24 -1.20
N GLU A 246 1.98 22.37 -1.65
CA GLU A 246 2.64 23.20 -2.67
C GLU A 246 3.90 23.86 -2.12
N TYR A 247 3.94 24.28 -0.88
CA TYR A 247 5.17 24.75 -0.25
C TYR A 247 6.26 23.67 -0.22
N TYR A 248 5.89 22.44 0.15
CA TYR A 248 6.83 21.31 0.14
C TYR A 248 7.35 21.01 -1.28
N ASN A 249 6.46 21.06 -2.28
CA ASN A 249 6.80 20.82 -3.68
C ASN A 249 7.74 21.90 -4.23
N LEU A 250 7.54 23.18 -3.85
CA LEU A 250 8.46 24.28 -4.17
C LEU A 250 9.84 24.06 -3.52
N SER A 251 9.86 23.67 -2.25
CA SER A 251 11.10 23.32 -1.57
C SER A 251 11.86 22.19 -2.31
N ASP A 252 11.13 21.22 -2.88
CA ASP A 252 11.75 20.12 -3.63
C ASP A 252 12.41 20.59 -4.93
N ASP A 253 11.78 21.50 -5.67
CA ASP A 253 12.38 22.06 -6.87
C ASP A 253 13.63 22.87 -6.57
N TYR A 254 13.57 23.78 -5.59
CA TYR A 254 14.73 24.56 -5.18
C TYR A 254 15.87 23.68 -4.64
N LYS A 255 15.54 22.59 -3.93
CA LYS A 255 16.53 21.55 -3.58
C LYS A 255 17.18 20.95 -4.84
N GLY A 256 16.37 20.66 -5.86
CA GLY A 256 16.85 20.11 -7.13
C GLY A 256 17.79 21.07 -7.89
N MET A 257 17.55 22.36 -7.75
CA MET A 257 18.40 23.46 -8.27
C MET A 257 19.64 23.72 -7.40
N LYS A 258 19.74 23.09 -6.23
CA LYS A 258 20.74 23.37 -5.18
C LYS A 258 20.63 24.78 -4.59
N ASP A 259 19.49 25.42 -4.72
CA ASP A 259 19.16 26.67 -4.04
C ASP A 259 18.64 26.33 -2.64
N TRP A 260 19.60 26.11 -1.73
CA TRP A 260 19.34 25.61 -0.39
C TRP A 260 18.54 26.60 0.45
N GLU A 261 18.80 27.89 0.30
CA GLU A 261 18.13 28.97 1.02
C GLU A 261 16.61 28.98 0.71
N ASN A 262 16.25 29.06 -0.56
CA ASN A 262 14.84 29.01 -0.95
C ASN A 262 14.20 27.64 -0.62
N SER A 263 14.97 26.53 -0.76
CA SER A 263 14.48 25.23 -0.36
C SER A 263 14.13 25.16 1.12
N LEU A 264 14.98 25.69 2.00
CA LEU A 264 14.72 25.76 3.45
C LEU A 264 13.52 26.66 3.76
N LYS A 265 13.48 27.86 3.19
CA LYS A 265 12.36 28.82 3.34
C LYS A 265 11.00 28.19 3.03
N TYR A 266 10.90 27.46 1.92
CA TYR A 266 9.64 26.81 1.55
C TYR A 266 9.36 25.55 2.37
N ALA A 267 10.39 24.83 2.84
CA ALA A 267 10.24 23.75 3.80
C ALA A 267 9.70 24.26 5.14
N ASP A 268 10.17 25.41 5.63
CA ASP A 268 9.68 26.07 6.85
C ASP A 268 8.23 26.49 6.70
N SER A 269 7.88 27.12 5.56
CA SER A 269 6.49 27.48 5.27
C SER A 269 5.56 26.26 5.25
N SER A 270 6.02 25.14 4.69
CA SER A 270 5.28 23.88 4.70
C SER A 270 5.11 23.32 6.11
N LEU A 271 6.20 23.30 6.89
CA LEU A 271 6.19 22.82 8.28
C LEU A 271 5.28 23.67 9.17
N GLN A 272 5.34 25.00 9.02
CA GLN A 272 4.48 25.91 9.77
C GLN A 272 3.00 25.57 9.55
N VAL A 273 2.56 25.49 8.30
CA VAL A 273 1.17 25.15 7.99
C VAL A 273 0.82 23.74 8.51
N ALA A 274 1.74 22.79 8.41
CA ALA A 274 1.50 21.43 8.88
C ALA A 274 1.33 21.36 10.41
N LEU A 275 2.11 22.15 11.17
CA LEU A 275 2.02 22.24 12.64
C LEU A 275 0.72 22.94 13.07
N GLU A 276 0.36 24.05 12.40
CA GLU A 276 -0.87 24.79 12.70
C GLU A 276 -2.12 23.91 12.56
N GLU A 277 -2.12 22.98 11.60
CA GLU A 277 -3.27 22.15 11.26
C GLU A 277 -3.16 20.70 11.78
N GLY A 278 -2.05 20.31 12.42
CA GLY A 278 -1.84 18.96 12.92
C GLY A 278 -1.69 17.90 11.82
N PHE A 279 -1.09 18.23 10.67
CA PHE A 279 -0.91 17.28 9.56
C PHE A 279 0.34 16.40 9.78
N GLU A 280 0.23 15.35 10.59
CA GLU A 280 1.35 14.49 11.03
C GLU A 280 2.26 14.02 9.87
N GLU A 281 1.68 13.49 8.79
CA GLU A 281 2.45 13.05 7.62
C GLU A 281 3.24 14.20 6.98
N ARG A 282 2.67 15.41 6.96
CA ARG A 282 3.33 16.60 6.39
C ARG A 282 4.42 17.13 7.31
N ILE A 283 4.22 17.07 8.62
CA ILE A 283 5.23 17.40 9.63
C ILE A 283 6.45 16.50 9.45
N SER A 284 6.26 15.18 9.35
CA SER A 284 7.33 14.21 9.14
C SER A 284 8.15 14.52 7.87
N VAL A 285 7.48 14.67 6.70
CA VAL A 285 8.23 14.92 5.44
C VAL A 285 8.90 16.28 5.41
N ALA A 286 8.33 17.30 6.07
CA ALA A 286 8.95 18.62 6.17
C ALA A 286 10.21 18.59 7.03
N TYR A 287 10.20 17.92 8.18
CA TYR A 287 11.41 17.72 9.00
C TYR A 287 12.50 16.99 8.25
N ARG A 288 12.17 15.93 7.49
CA ARG A 288 13.13 15.24 6.63
C ARG A 288 13.76 16.17 5.59
N ARG A 289 12.95 17.05 4.99
CA ARG A 289 13.43 18.05 4.03
C ARG A 289 14.40 19.02 4.68
N LYS A 290 14.03 19.60 5.81
CA LYS A 290 14.87 20.53 6.59
C LYS A 290 16.19 19.89 7.00
N SER A 291 16.14 18.66 7.53
CA SER A 291 17.36 17.92 7.87
C SER A 291 18.31 17.79 6.68
N PHE A 292 17.79 17.39 5.52
CA PHE A 292 18.60 17.27 4.32
C PHE A 292 19.20 18.60 3.87
N VAL A 293 18.39 19.67 3.86
CA VAL A 293 18.84 21.00 3.38
C VAL A 293 19.87 21.57 4.33
N ASN A 294 19.64 21.56 5.64
CA ASN A 294 20.59 22.03 6.65
C ASN A 294 21.94 21.28 6.56
N SER A 295 21.89 19.95 6.34
CA SER A 295 23.11 19.17 6.10
C SER A 295 23.89 19.65 4.85
N LYS A 296 23.21 20.12 3.78
CA LYS A 296 23.85 20.67 2.59
C LYS A 296 24.37 22.09 2.77
N MET A 297 23.80 22.84 3.70
CA MET A 297 24.27 24.16 4.11
C MET A 297 25.43 24.11 5.11
N GLY A 298 25.74 22.93 5.66
CA GLY A 298 26.77 22.75 6.70
C GLY A 298 26.27 22.93 8.13
N ASP A 299 24.97 23.15 8.30
CA ASP A 299 24.34 23.29 9.61
C ASP A 299 23.94 21.90 10.16
N PHE A 300 24.93 21.19 10.69
CA PHE A 300 24.79 19.79 11.08
C PHE A 300 23.99 19.60 12.36
N GLU A 301 24.01 20.58 13.28
CA GLU A 301 23.20 20.50 14.52
C GLU A 301 21.71 20.54 14.17
N ASP A 302 21.28 21.53 13.40
CA ASP A 302 19.90 21.64 12.96
C ASP A 302 19.49 20.47 12.06
N ALA A 303 20.40 19.98 11.21
CA ALA A 303 20.15 18.79 10.41
C ALA A 303 19.86 17.58 11.31
N TYR A 304 20.64 17.36 12.37
CA TYR A 304 20.44 16.26 13.31
C TYR A 304 19.14 16.41 14.11
N GLN A 305 18.85 17.60 14.65
CA GLN A 305 17.61 17.83 15.39
C GLN A 305 16.36 17.61 14.53
N ASN A 306 16.39 18.08 13.27
CA ASN A 306 15.30 17.84 12.33
C ASN A 306 15.19 16.35 11.93
N TYR A 307 16.31 15.62 11.83
CA TYR A 307 16.29 14.17 11.59
C TYR A 307 15.67 13.38 12.75
N ARG A 308 15.97 13.75 13.99
CA ARG A 308 15.32 13.15 15.17
C ARG A 308 13.82 13.36 15.18
N LYS A 309 13.36 14.59 14.86
CA LYS A 309 11.93 14.91 14.78
C LYS A 309 11.26 14.13 13.64
N PHE A 310 11.94 13.99 12.50
CA PHE A 310 11.48 13.15 11.39
C PHE A 310 11.31 11.69 11.83
N ASN A 311 12.30 11.08 12.47
CA ASN A 311 12.23 9.68 12.90
C ASN A 311 11.05 9.45 13.84
N ARG A 312 10.86 10.29 14.86
CA ARG A 312 9.72 10.18 15.76
C ARG A 312 8.38 10.22 15.03
N ALA A 313 8.19 11.23 14.19
CA ALA A 313 6.95 11.35 13.41
C ALA A 313 6.77 10.23 12.36
N SER A 314 7.86 9.60 11.91
CA SER A 314 7.82 8.52 10.92
C SER A 314 7.49 7.16 11.53
N ASP A 315 8.01 6.86 12.73
CA ASP A 315 7.78 5.60 13.43
C ASP A 315 6.31 5.43 13.84
N GLU A 316 5.63 6.53 14.13
CA GLU A 316 4.20 6.57 14.45
C GLU A 316 3.33 6.24 13.22
N ILE A 317 3.76 6.62 12.01
CA ILE A 317 2.97 6.50 10.77
C ILE A 317 3.23 5.18 10.04
N PHE A 318 4.42 4.62 10.14
CA PHE A 318 4.89 3.54 9.27
C PHE A 318 5.17 2.25 10.03
N ASN A 319 4.13 1.46 10.23
CA ASN A 319 4.28 0.12 10.80
C ASN A 319 4.53 -0.91 9.70
N LEU A 320 5.73 -1.46 9.69
CA LEU A 320 6.22 -2.44 8.73
C LEU A 320 5.47 -3.78 8.81
N GLU A 321 4.92 -4.10 9.99
CA GLU A 321 4.05 -5.27 10.20
C GLU A 321 2.74 -5.17 9.41
N ASN A 322 2.29 -3.93 9.13
CA ASN A 322 1.12 -3.67 8.32
C ASN A 322 1.24 -4.19 6.88
N ALA A 323 2.43 -4.08 6.26
CA ALA A 323 2.66 -4.61 4.92
C ALA A 323 2.50 -6.13 4.87
N LYS A 324 3.02 -6.84 5.88
CA LYS A 324 2.92 -8.30 6.01
C LYS A 324 1.48 -8.78 6.21
N LYS A 325 0.72 -8.09 7.06
CA LYS A 325 -0.70 -8.42 7.30
C LYS A 325 -1.56 -8.25 6.05
N ILE A 326 -1.32 -7.20 5.26
CA ILE A 326 -2.03 -6.99 3.99
C ILE A 326 -1.77 -8.13 3.02
N GLN A 327 -0.52 -8.52 2.86
CA GLN A 327 -0.14 -9.61 1.96
C GLN A 327 -0.79 -10.93 2.38
N ALA A 328 -0.84 -11.18 3.69
CA ALA A 328 -1.52 -12.33 4.26
C ALA A 328 -3.04 -12.31 4.02
N LEU A 329 -3.67 -11.14 4.13
CA LEU A 329 -5.12 -10.97 3.88
C LEU A 329 -5.46 -11.12 2.39
N GLU A 330 -4.61 -10.61 1.48
CA GLU A 330 -4.78 -10.83 0.04
C GLU A 330 -4.71 -12.31 -0.35
N LEU A 331 -3.76 -13.02 0.24
CA LEU A 331 -3.60 -14.45 -0.01
C LEU A 331 -4.83 -15.21 0.48
N ASN A 332 -5.34 -14.87 1.67
CA ASN A 332 -6.59 -15.43 2.19
C ASN A 332 -7.79 -15.11 1.30
N TYR A 333 -7.89 -13.88 0.79
CA TYR A 333 -8.97 -13.51 -0.12
C TYR A 333 -8.93 -14.30 -1.43
N LYS A 334 -7.75 -14.41 -2.05
CA LYS A 334 -7.57 -15.25 -3.25
C LYS A 334 -7.98 -16.68 -2.99
N PHE A 335 -7.54 -17.23 -1.86
CA PHE A 335 -7.90 -18.57 -1.44
C PHE A 335 -9.42 -18.77 -1.26
N GLN A 336 -10.07 -17.83 -0.57
CA GLN A 336 -11.53 -17.88 -0.41
C GLN A 336 -12.26 -17.77 -1.76
N LYS A 337 -11.76 -16.93 -2.67
CA LYS A 337 -12.35 -16.74 -4.00
C LYS A 337 -12.17 -17.98 -4.89
N GLU A 338 -10.98 -18.61 -4.84
CA GLU A 338 -10.74 -19.90 -5.49
C GLU A 338 -11.64 -20.99 -4.91
N LYS A 339 -11.72 -21.10 -3.60
CA LYS A 339 -12.60 -22.03 -2.91
C LYS A 339 -14.08 -21.84 -3.25
N GLN A 340 -14.53 -20.59 -3.39
CA GLN A 340 -15.90 -20.30 -3.84
C GLN A 340 -16.12 -20.68 -5.31
N ALA A 341 -15.13 -20.38 -6.18
CA ALA A 341 -15.20 -20.76 -7.60
C ALA A 341 -15.24 -22.27 -7.77
N ASP A 342 -14.38 -23.00 -7.04
CA ASP A 342 -14.35 -24.45 -7.01
C ASP A 342 -15.66 -25.04 -6.47
N SER A 343 -16.21 -24.45 -5.40
CA SER A 343 -17.51 -24.83 -4.85
C SER A 343 -18.66 -24.61 -5.85
N LEU A 344 -18.64 -23.48 -6.57
CA LEU A 344 -19.64 -23.16 -7.59
C LEU A 344 -19.51 -24.07 -8.83
N GLN A 345 -18.28 -24.34 -9.26
CA GLN A 345 -18.01 -25.26 -10.37
C GLN A 345 -18.44 -26.68 -9.99
N PHE A 346 -18.17 -27.08 -8.76
CA PHE A 346 -18.61 -28.35 -8.23
C PHE A 346 -20.15 -28.45 -8.13
N ALA A 347 -20.81 -27.39 -7.66
CA ALA A 347 -22.27 -27.34 -7.60
C ALA A 347 -22.88 -27.42 -9.01
N ARG A 348 -22.25 -26.79 -10.01
CA ARG A 348 -22.65 -26.89 -11.43
C ARG A 348 -22.44 -28.30 -11.97
N GLN A 349 -21.27 -28.91 -11.74
CA GLN A 349 -21.00 -30.29 -12.15
C GLN A 349 -21.96 -31.30 -11.49
N LYS A 350 -22.22 -31.11 -10.18
CA LYS A 350 -23.22 -31.92 -9.48
C LYS A 350 -24.59 -31.76 -10.05
N ARG A 351 -25.02 -30.54 -10.39
CA ARG A 351 -26.30 -30.24 -10.99
C ARG A 351 -26.41 -30.78 -12.44
N GLU A 352 -25.30 -30.72 -13.23
CA GLU A 352 -25.23 -31.36 -14.55
C GLU A 352 -25.35 -32.88 -14.46
N VAL A 353 -24.67 -33.48 -13.47
CA VAL A 353 -24.77 -34.93 -13.23
C VAL A 353 -26.16 -35.29 -12.74
N GLU A 354 -26.79 -34.47 -11.89
CA GLU A 354 -28.16 -34.66 -11.44
C GLU A 354 -29.15 -34.53 -12.62
N LEU A 355 -29.01 -33.51 -13.47
CA LEU A 355 -29.85 -33.33 -14.67
C LEU A 355 -29.64 -34.44 -15.71
N LYS A 356 -28.42 -34.92 -15.93
CA LYS A 356 -28.14 -36.10 -16.76
C LYS A 356 -28.72 -37.36 -16.14
N ALA A 357 -28.61 -37.51 -14.81
CA ALA A 357 -29.19 -38.61 -14.08
C ALA A 357 -30.74 -38.56 -14.12
N GLU A 358 -31.34 -37.37 -14.04
CA GLU A 358 -32.79 -37.18 -14.18
C GLU A 358 -33.26 -37.47 -15.62
N ALA A 359 -32.51 -37.04 -16.66
CA ALA A 359 -32.77 -37.32 -18.03
C ALA A 359 -32.62 -38.82 -18.37
N GLU A 360 -31.54 -39.44 -17.85
CA GLU A 360 -31.39 -40.89 -17.95
C GLU A 360 -32.42 -41.66 -17.11
N ASN A 361 -32.83 -41.13 -15.95
CA ASN A 361 -33.89 -41.73 -15.15
C ASN A 361 -35.27 -41.60 -15.80
N SER A 362 -35.54 -40.53 -16.57
CA SER A 362 -36.79 -40.43 -17.36
C SER A 362 -36.84 -41.47 -18.46
N GLN A 363 -35.71 -41.77 -19.09
CA GLN A 363 -35.61 -42.89 -20.05
C GLN A 363 -35.57 -44.26 -19.36
N LYS A 364 -34.85 -44.39 -18.23
CA LYS A 364 -34.77 -45.63 -17.46
C LYS A 364 -36.04 -45.93 -16.67
N LYS A 365 -36.87 -44.93 -16.30
CA LYS A 365 -38.19 -45.18 -15.71
C LYS A 365 -39.10 -45.97 -16.62
N LEU A 366 -39.01 -45.81 -17.94
CA LEU A 366 -39.75 -46.61 -18.90
C LEU A 366 -39.28 -48.08 -18.94
N TYR A 367 -37.94 -48.30 -18.78
CA TYR A 367 -37.36 -49.64 -18.72
C TYR A 367 -37.42 -50.27 -17.33
N LEU A 368 -37.35 -49.43 -16.24
CA LEU A 368 -37.35 -49.91 -14.86
C LEU A 368 -38.70 -50.33 -14.32
N ILE A 369 -39.83 -49.89 -14.93
CA ILE A 369 -41.17 -50.45 -14.63
C ILE A 369 -41.19 -51.94 -14.95
N LEU A 370 -40.40 -52.41 -15.88
CA LEU A 370 -40.27 -53.82 -16.25
C LEU A 370 -39.20 -54.60 -15.46
N LEU A 371 -38.19 -53.88 -14.88
CA LEU A 371 -37.05 -54.50 -14.15
C LEU A 371 -37.12 -54.36 -12.63
N LEU A 372 -38.08 -53.52 -12.14
CA LEU A 372 -38.16 -53.10 -10.73
C LEU A 372 -38.56 -54.20 -9.72
N ILE A 373 -38.98 -55.35 -10.16
CA ILE A 373 -39.37 -56.47 -9.29
C ILE A 373 -38.15 -57.31 -8.87
N SER A 374 -37.02 -57.26 -9.60
CA SER A 374 -35.89 -58.14 -9.31
C SER A 374 -34.60 -57.47 -8.79
N LEU A 375 -34.43 -56.12 -8.76
CA LEU A 375 -33.13 -55.47 -8.51
C LEU A 375 -33.10 -54.43 -7.39
N LEU A 376 -34.17 -54.24 -6.60
CA LEU A 376 -34.30 -53.24 -5.54
C LEU A 376 -33.30 -53.40 -4.36
N GLY A 377 -32.65 -54.53 -4.21
CA GLY A 377 -31.75 -54.76 -3.07
C GLY A 377 -30.26 -54.41 -3.32
N ALA A 378 -29.80 -54.48 -4.56
CA ALA A 378 -28.35 -54.37 -4.83
C ALA A 378 -27.84 -52.93 -5.15
N GLY A 379 -28.75 -52.03 -5.66
CA GLY A 379 -28.40 -50.69 -6.12
C GLY A 379 -28.12 -49.67 -5.02
N THR A 380 -28.77 -49.84 -3.86
CA THR A 380 -28.69 -48.90 -2.76
C THR A 380 -27.36 -49.00 -1.96
N VAL A 381 -26.82 -50.18 -1.83
CA VAL A 381 -25.55 -50.40 -1.08
C VAL A 381 -24.34 -49.84 -1.90
N GLY A 382 -24.35 -50.07 -3.21
CA GLY A 382 -23.29 -49.55 -4.09
C GLY A 382 -23.20 -48.02 -4.14
N TRP A 383 -24.40 -47.34 -4.11
CA TRP A 383 -24.45 -45.87 -4.10
C TRP A 383 -23.92 -45.26 -2.83
N LEU A 384 -24.25 -45.83 -1.65
CA LEU A 384 -23.77 -45.41 -0.35
C LEU A 384 -22.25 -45.52 -0.21
N LEU A 385 -21.66 -46.63 -0.69
CA LEU A 385 -20.21 -46.84 -0.66
C LEU A 385 -19.46 -45.87 -1.57
N ARG A 386 -20.01 -45.57 -2.76
CA ARG A 386 -19.38 -44.64 -3.68
C ARG A 386 -19.44 -43.19 -3.21
N ARG A 387 -20.55 -42.79 -2.57
CA ARG A 387 -20.71 -41.46 -1.94
C ARG A 387 -19.71 -41.26 -0.80
N ASN A 388 -19.50 -42.29 0.00
CA ASN A 388 -18.58 -42.23 1.14
C ASN A 388 -17.11 -42.12 0.68
N HIS A 389 -16.77 -42.78 -0.41
CA HIS A 389 -15.42 -42.69 -1.01
C HIS A 389 -15.14 -41.33 -1.64
N GLN A 390 -16.11 -40.73 -2.35
CA GLN A 390 -15.97 -39.41 -2.94
C GLN A 390 -15.87 -38.27 -1.91
N GLN A 391 -16.54 -38.38 -0.78
CA GLN A 391 -16.41 -37.41 0.31
C GLN A 391 -15.03 -37.46 0.98
N ARG A 392 -14.45 -38.65 1.16
CA ARG A 392 -13.12 -38.81 1.76
C ARG A 392 -11.99 -38.25 0.88
N THR A 393 -12.04 -38.47 -0.43
CA THR A 393 -11.02 -37.94 -1.36
C THR A 393 -11.05 -36.41 -1.46
N LYS A 394 -12.24 -35.79 -1.44
CA LYS A 394 -12.38 -34.32 -1.45
C LYS A 394 -11.85 -33.66 -0.19
N MET A 395 -12.14 -34.24 0.98
CA MET A 395 -11.64 -33.74 2.26
C MET A 395 -10.11 -33.81 2.33
N ALA A 396 -9.50 -34.86 1.76
CA ALA A 396 -8.05 -35.01 1.70
C ALA A 396 -7.39 -33.96 0.79
N GLN A 397 -7.98 -33.68 -0.39
CA GLN A 397 -7.47 -32.66 -1.31
C GLN A 397 -7.53 -31.24 -0.71
N MET A 398 -8.67 -30.88 -0.09
CA MET A 398 -8.82 -29.57 0.57
C MET A 398 -7.85 -29.40 1.75
N LYS A 399 -7.57 -30.47 2.51
CA LYS A 399 -6.60 -30.41 3.61
C LYS A 399 -5.18 -30.15 3.09
N HIS A 400 -4.78 -30.82 2.02
CA HIS A 400 -3.44 -30.66 1.43
C HIS A 400 -3.23 -29.28 0.81
N GLU A 401 -4.27 -28.71 0.15
CA GLU A 401 -4.21 -27.37 -0.40
C GLU A 401 -4.11 -26.28 0.67
N ASN A 402 -4.83 -26.45 1.77
CA ASN A 402 -4.75 -25.54 2.93
C ASN A 402 -3.38 -25.56 3.61
N GLU A 403 -2.77 -26.74 3.74
CA GLU A 403 -1.42 -26.88 4.29
C GLU A 403 -0.38 -26.20 3.39
N LYS A 404 -0.48 -26.36 2.07
CA LYS A 404 0.41 -25.72 1.09
C LYS A 404 0.35 -24.19 1.19
N LYS A 405 -0.84 -23.62 1.19
CA LYS A 405 -1.04 -22.16 1.30
C LYS A 405 -0.60 -21.57 2.65
N SER A 406 -0.75 -22.34 3.74
CA SER A 406 -0.21 -21.93 5.04
C SER A 406 1.31 -21.84 5.04
N LEU A 407 1.96 -22.76 4.30
CA LEU A 407 3.41 -22.80 4.18
C LEU A 407 3.95 -21.65 3.31
N GLU A 408 3.29 -21.41 2.16
CA GLU A 408 3.61 -20.30 1.26
C GLU A 408 3.55 -18.94 1.99
N LYS A 409 2.50 -18.72 2.79
CA LYS A 409 2.35 -17.53 3.63
C LYS A 409 3.49 -17.34 4.64
N LYS A 410 3.97 -18.42 5.27
CA LYS A 410 5.10 -18.37 6.21
C LYS A 410 6.41 -18.01 5.50
N ILE A 411 6.59 -18.52 4.27
CA ILE A 411 7.79 -18.23 3.46
C ILE A 411 7.80 -16.75 3.08
N GLU A 412 6.69 -16.25 2.56
CA GLU A 412 6.53 -14.86 2.13
C GLU A 412 6.79 -13.85 3.27
N THR A 413 6.31 -14.14 4.47
CA THR A 413 6.57 -13.31 5.66
C THR A 413 8.08 -13.28 6.01
N LYS A 414 8.76 -14.43 5.93
CA LYS A 414 10.20 -14.50 6.16
C LYS A 414 11.02 -13.79 5.07
N GLU A 415 10.57 -13.87 3.83
CA GLU A 415 11.23 -13.20 2.70
C GLU A 415 11.17 -11.67 2.80
N GLU A 416 10.08 -11.14 3.30
CA GLU A 416 9.91 -9.71 3.52
C GLU A 416 10.82 -9.19 4.64
N ASP A 417 11.01 -9.96 5.71
CA ASP A 417 11.96 -9.62 6.78
C ASP A 417 13.39 -9.52 6.28
N ILE A 418 13.78 -10.41 5.37
CA ILE A 418 15.12 -10.42 4.77
C ILE A 418 15.32 -9.22 3.83
N LYS A 419 14.33 -8.88 3.00
CA LYS A 419 14.37 -7.68 2.13
C LYS A 419 14.60 -6.39 2.92
N LYS A 420 13.98 -6.27 4.09
CA LYS A 420 14.16 -5.11 4.98
C LYS A 420 15.57 -4.98 5.53
N LEU A 421 16.13 -6.11 5.94
CA LEU A 421 17.51 -6.17 6.43
C LEU A 421 18.54 -5.77 5.36
N ILE A 422 18.25 -6.13 4.11
CA ILE A 422 19.09 -5.77 2.96
C ILE A 422 19.00 -4.27 2.67
N ALA A 423 17.79 -3.69 2.72
CA ALA A 423 17.59 -2.26 2.54
C ALA A 423 18.32 -1.43 3.63
N ASP A 424 18.29 -1.89 4.87
CA ASP A 424 19.00 -1.28 5.99
C ASP A 424 20.53 -1.32 5.81
N ASN A 425 21.06 -2.43 5.31
CA ASN A 425 22.50 -2.56 5.01
C ASN A 425 22.94 -1.66 3.83
N THR A 426 22.06 -1.50 2.83
CA THR A 426 22.34 -0.62 1.68
C THR A 426 22.41 0.84 2.12
N MET A 427 21.49 1.28 2.98
CA MET A 427 21.47 2.63 3.55
C MET A 427 22.73 2.94 4.38
N ARG A 428 23.27 1.92 5.07
CA ARG A 428 24.53 2.03 5.80
C ARG A 428 25.77 2.16 4.92
N LEU A 429 25.80 1.43 3.80
CA LEU A 429 26.88 1.55 2.82
C LEU A 429 26.92 2.96 2.23
N THR A 430 25.77 3.49 1.85
CA THR A 430 25.67 4.87 1.34
C THR A 430 26.14 5.90 2.37
N PHE A 431 25.74 5.72 3.65
CA PHE A 431 26.21 6.59 4.73
C PHE A 431 27.74 6.50 4.97
N LYS A 432 28.32 5.28 4.83
CA LYS A 432 29.79 5.09 4.94
C LYS A 432 30.54 5.75 3.79
N GLU A 433 30.00 5.71 2.57
CA GLU A 433 30.57 6.37 1.39
C GLU A 433 30.50 7.91 1.54
N GLU A 434 29.37 8.45 2.01
CA GLU A 434 29.20 9.88 2.28
C GLU A 434 30.14 10.36 3.41
N LEU A 435 30.35 9.54 4.45
CA LEU A 435 31.27 9.83 5.55
C LEU A 435 32.72 9.82 5.06
N LEU A 436 33.12 8.86 4.21
CA LEU A 436 34.44 8.76 3.58
C LEU A 436 34.73 9.97 2.67
N ASP A 437 33.73 10.42 1.91
CA ASP A 437 33.85 11.59 1.05
C ASP A 437 33.99 12.88 1.86
N LYS A 438 33.28 12.96 2.99
CA LYS A 438 33.38 14.07 3.94
C LYS A 438 34.73 14.11 4.65
N ILE A 439 35.26 12.95 5.07
CA ILE A 439 36.60 12.79 5.62
C ILE A 439 37.66 13.26 4.61
N LYS A 440 37.55 12.86 3.36
CA LYS A 440 38.47 13.28 2.31
C LYS A 440 38.45 14.80 2.09
N LYS A 441 37.27 15.42 2.08
CA LYS A 441 37.13 16.87 1.89
C LYS A 441 37.63 17.70 3.07
N GLU A 442 37.31 17.28 4.30
CA GLU A 442 37.65 18.05 5.50
C GLU A 442 39.13 17.87 5.93
N VAL A 443 39.76 16.74 5.61
CA VAL A 443 41.16 16.46 5.96
C VAL A 443 42.16 17.01 4.94
N VAL A 444 41.74 17.18 3.66
CA VAL A 444 42.64 17.64 2.59
C VAL A 444 42.73 19.17 2.50
N ASP A 445 41.70 19.90 2.98
CA ASP A 445 41.58 21.36 2.77
C ASP A 445 41.79 22.22 4.04
N THR A 446 42.22 21.64 5.18
CA THR A 446 42.31 22.41 6.46
C THR A 446 43.73 22.55 7.00
N GLU A 447 44.06 23.72 7.54
CA GLU A 447 45.34 24.04 8.19
C GLU A 447 45.62 23.18 9.44
N PRO A 448 46.90 22.96 9.83
CA PRO A 448 47.30 21.95 10.85
C PRO A 448 46.69 22.07 12.24
N GLY A 449 46.10 23.23 12.60
CA GLY A 449 45.49 23.47 13.90
C GLY A 449 44.02 23.06 14.01
N GLU A 450 43.29 22.96 12.89
CA GLU A 450 41.89 22.59 12.81
C GLU A 450 41.68 21.08 12.55
N ILE A 451 42.69 20.42 12.00
CA ILE A 451 42.68 18.98 11.71
C ILE A 451 42.36 18.14 12.96
N SER A 452 42.83 18.58 14.13
CA SER A 452 42.57 17.86 15.38
C SER A 452 41.08 17.87 15.81
N LYS A 453 40.35 18.95 15.53
CA LYS A 453 38.92 19.06 15.86
C LYS A 453 38.07 18.28 14.83
N ALA A 454 38.42 18.34 13.56
CA ALA A 454 37.75 17.59 12.51
C ALA A 454 37.94 16.07 12.72
N VAL A 455 39.13 15.61 13.05
CA VAL A 455 39.43 14.19 13.35
C VAL A 455 38.72 13.73 14.63
N GLN A 456 38.59 14.55 15.66
CA GLN A 456 37.80 14.21 16.85
C GLN A 456 36.29 14.10 16.57
N SER A 457 35.75 14.99 15.73
CA SER A 457 34.36 14.93 15.29
C SER A 457 34.09 13.64 14.51
N LEU A 458 34.97 13.28 13.58
CA LEU A 458 34.92 12.08 12.76
C LEU A 458 35.06 10.79 13.57
N THR A 459 35.96 10.79 14.57
CA THR A 459 36.12 9.63 15.47
C THR A 459 34.88 9.41 16.34
N ALA A 460 34.20 10.49 16.76
CA ALA A 460 32.95 10.40 17.50
C ALA A 460 31.81 9.86 16.65
N GLN A 461 31.76 10.21 15.35
CA GLN A 461 30.79 9.68 14.40
C GLN A 461 31.02 8.18 14.12
N LEU A 462 32.28 7.76 13.90
CA LEU A 462 32.66 6.36 13.72
C LEU A 462 32.35 5.50 14.96
N LYS A 463 32.59 5.99 16.17
CA LYS A 463 32.23 5.29 17.42
C LYS A 463 30.73 5.03 17.56
N ARG A 464 29.88 5.99 17.16
CA ARG A 464 28.42 5.83 17.15
C ARG A 464 27.99 4.77 16.12
N GLN A 465 28.64 4.74 14.96
CA GLN A 465 28.37 3.76 13.90
C GLN A 465 28.67 2.32 14.37
N ILE A 466 29.80 2.09 15.02
CA ILE A 466 30.20 0.79 15.59
C ILE A 466 29.17 0.29 16.63
N THR A 467 28.58 1.21 17.41
CA THR A 467 27.55 0.86 18.41
C THR A 467 26.25 0.42 17.74
N THR A 468 25.93 0.99 16.58
CA THR A 468 24.75 0.60 15.78
C THR A 468 24.98 -0.74 15.09
N GLU A 469 26.18 -1.01 14.59
CA GLU A 469 26.55 -2.30 13.98
C GLU A 469 26.49 -3.47 14.99
N ARG A 470 26.84 -3.26 16.25
CA ARG A 470 26.69 -4.28 17.31
C ARG A 470 25.25 -4.70 17.58
N LYS A 471 24.29 -3.79 17.43
CA LYS A 471 22.86 -4.12 17.57
C LYS A 471 22.32 -4.96 16.42
N LEU A 472 23.02 -5.01 15.30
CA LEU A 472 22.59 -5.71 14.07
C LEU A 472 23.24 -7.09 13.90
N SER A 473 24.29 -7.43 14.66
CA SER A 473 24.86 -8.79 14.63
C SER A 473 23.82 -9.85 15.03
N GLY A 474 22.91 -9.53 15.95
CA GLY A 474 21.79 -10.42 16.31
C GLY A 474 20.72 -10.63 15.23
N LEU A 475 20.71 -9.78 14.20
CA LEU A 475 19.81 -9.91 13.05
C LEU A 475 20.43 -10.80 11.96
N GLN A 476 21.74 -10.79 11.82
CA GLN A 476 22.48 -11.70 10.94
C GLN A 476 22.25 -13.18 11.32
N GLU A 477 22.24 -13.49 12.62
CA GLU A 477 21.94 -14.83 13.12
C GLU A 477 20.55 -15.35 12.71
N LYS A 478 19.53 -14.47 12.69
CA LYS A 478 18.17 -14.84 12.24
C LYS A 478 18.08 -15.10 10.74
N ILE A 479 18.86 -14.38 9.93
CA ILE A 479 18.97 -14.61 8.47
C ILE A 479 19.64 -15.95 8.20
N ASP A 480 20.72 -16.23 8.91
CA ASP A 480 21.50 -17.45 8.75
C ASP A 480 20.65 -18.68 9.08
N GLN A 481 19.79 -18.60 10.10
CA GLN A 481 18.86 -19.67 10.44
C GLN A 481 17.79 -19.90 9.35
N ALA A 482 17.21 -18.85 8.81
CA ALA A 482 16.19 -18.95 7.76
C ALA A 482 16.72 -19.49 6.42
N ASN A 483 18.00 -19.24 6.14
CA ASN A 483 18.67 -19.74 4.95
C ASN A 483 19.22 -21.17 5.12
N LYS A 484 19.40 -21.64 6.35
CA LYS A 484 20.01 -22.95 6.65
C LYS A 484 19.17 -24.12 6.14
N ASP A 485 17.86 -24.05 6.32
CA ASP A 485 16.93 -25.08 5.88
C ASP A 485 16.88 -25.17 4.34
N PHE A 486 16.92 -24.02 3.67
CA PHE A 486 16.95 -23.95 2.21
C PHE A 486 18.30 -24.40 1.63
N ASP A 487 19.42 -24.04 2.27
CA ASP A 487 20.76 -24.49 1.88
C ASP A 487 20.87 -26.02 1.98
N GLN A 488 20.34 -26.64 3.04
CA GLN A 488 20.28 -28.08 3.19
C GLN A 488 19.46 -28.75 2.08
N LYS A 489 18.32 -28.17 1.72
CA LYS A 489 17.48 -28.66 0.62
C LYS A 489 18.22 -28.58 -0.72
N LEU A 490 18.88 -27.46 -1.00
CA LEU A 490 19.70 -27.31 -2.20
C LEU A 490 20.88 -28.26 -2.24
N GLN A 491 21.56 -28.47 -1.11
CA GLN A 491 22.69 -29.41 -1.02
C GLN A 491 22.28 -30.86 -1.30
N LYS A 492 21.08 -31.24 -0.85
CA LYS A 492 20.51 -32.56 -1.09
C LYS A 492 20.05 -32.77 -2.52
N SER A 493 19.40 -31.77 -3.11
CA SER A 493 18.81 -31.87 -4.46
C SER A 493 19.81 -31.56 -5.58
N TYR A 494 20.82 -30.73 -5.32
CA TYR A 494 21.84 -30.30 -6.28
C TYR A 494 23.23 -30.28 -5.64
N PRO A 495 23.82 -31.44 -5.38
CA PRO A 495 25.11 -31.55 -4.67
C PRO A 495 26.29 -30.92 -5.40
N GLU A 496 26.17 -30.69 -6.70
CA GLU A 496 27.21 -30.03 -7.53
C GLU A 496 27.29 -28.48 -7.30
N LEU A 497 26.33 -27.89 -6.62
CA LEU A 497 26.37 -26.47 -6.31
C LEU A 497 27.39 -26.18 -5.21
N THR A 498 28.31 -25.25 -5.48
CA THR A 498 29.24 -24.76 -4.45
C THR A 498 28.50 -23.97 -3.38
N LYS A 499 29.11 -23.80 -2.20
CA LYS A 499 28.55 -22.98 -1.11
C LYS A 499 28.15 -21.57 -1.60
N GLY A 500 29.02 -20.90 -2.35
CA GLY A 500 28.74 -19.56 -2.89
C GLY A 500 27.62 -19.52 -3.92
N GLU A 501 27.41 -20.61 -4.68
CA GLU A 501 26.29 -20.71 -5.61
C GLU A 501 24.97 -20.95 -4.87
N ARG A 502 24.97 -21.75 -3.81
CA ARG A 502 23.78 -21.95 -2.96
C ARG A 502 23.38 -20.68 -2.21
N GLU A 503 24.36 -19.93 -1.70
CA GLU A 503 24.10 -18.59 -1.10
C GLU A 503 23.50 -17.62 -2.13
N LEU A 504 23.96 -17.67 -3.39
CA LEU A 504 23.35 -16.86 -4.46
C LEU A 504 21.91 -17.32 -4.75
N CYS A 505 21.63 -18.62 -4.74
CA CYS A 505 20.26 -19.15 -4.86
C CYS A 505 19.36 -18.64 -3.73
N ALA A 506 19.85 -18.57 -2.49
CA ALA A 506 19.11 -18.02 -1.36
C ALA A 506 18.74 -16.53 -1.57
N LEU A 507 19.65 -15.74 -2.14
CA LEU A 507 19.38 -14.33 -2.47
C LEU A 507 18.44 -14.17 -3.66
N LEU A 508 18.56 -15.00 -4.70
CA LEU A 508 17.66 -15.00 -5.86
C LEU A 508 16.23 -15.42 -5.48
N ARG A 509 16.08 -16.35 -4.53
CA ARG A 509 14.78 -16.72 -3.97
C ARG A 509 14.01 -15.52 -3.41
N LEU A 510 14.74 -14.56 -2.83
CA LEU A 510 14.18 -13.31 -2.28
C LEU A 510 13.84 -12.27 -3.34
N ASN A 511 13.97 -12.62 -4.62
CA ASN A 511 13.71 -11.75 -5.76
C ASN A 511 14.53 -10.45 -5.75
N LEU A 512 15.77 -10.53 -5.27
CA LEU A 512 16.69 -9.42 -5.22
C LEU A 512 17.28 -9.13 -6.60
N SER A 513 17.38 -7.85 -6.93
CA SER A 513 18.03 -7.40 -8.16
C SER A 513 19.54 -7.70 -8.15
N ILE A 514 20.14 -7.77 -9.34
CA ILE A 514 21.60 -7.96 -9.47
C ILE A 514 22.38 -6.89 -8.70
N LYS A 515 21.88 -5.65 -8.65
CA LYS A 515 22.52 -4.54 -7.92
C LYS A 515 22.50 -4.76 -6.40
N GLU A 516 21.39 -5.23 -5.87
CA GLU A 516 21.27 -5.57 -4.44
C GLU A 516 22.17 -6.74 -4.05
N ILE A 517 22.21 -7.78 -4.88
CA ILE A 517 23.09 -8.94 -4.68
C ILE A 517 24.58 -8.55 -4.71
N MET A 518 24.98 -7.68 -5.62
CA MET A 518 26.32 -7.12 -5.66
C MET A 518 26.71 -6.42 -4.36
N THR A 519 25.82 -5.58 -3.87
CA THR A 519 26.03 -4.82 -2.64
C THR A 519 26.17 -5.75 -1.43
N ILE A 520 25.30 -6.76 -1.32
CA ILE A 520 25.29 -7.71 -0.20
C ILE A 520 26.54 -8.59 -0.18
N ARG A 521 26.97 -9.06 -1.35
CA ARG A 521 28.11 -9.97 -1.47
C ARG A 521 29.44 -9.28 -1.73
N ASN A 522 29.44 -7.98 -1.94
CA ASN A 522 30.61 -7.16 -2.30
C ASN A 522 31.37 -7.74 -3.51
N VAL A 523 30.63 -8.05 -4.58
CA VAL A 523 31.19 -8.64 -5.82
C VAL A 523 30.76 -7.83 -7.05
N SER A 524 31.51 -7.97 -8.17
CA SER A 524 31.19 -7.27 -9.42
C SER A 524 29.94 -7.86 -10.12
N VAL A 525 29.30 -7.06 -10.99
CA VAL A 525 28.17 -7.49 -11.85
C VAL A 525 28.51 -8.75 -12.62
N ASP A 526 29.71 -8.80 -13.20
CA ASP A 526 30.13 -9.91 -14.05
C ASP A 526 30.33 -11.20 -13.23
N SER A 527 30.76 -11.07 -11.99
CA SER A 527 30.83 -12.19 -11.06
C SER A 527 29.46 -12.78 -10.77
N VAL A 528 28.44 -11.93 -10.51
CA VAL A 528 27.08 -12.38 -10.28
C VAL A 528 26.48 -13.04 -11.53
N LYS A 529 26.66 -12.43 -12.70
CA LYS A 529 26.20 -12.98 -13.98
C LYS A 529 26.85 -14.34 -14.29
N SER A 530 28.14 -14.47 -14.05
CA SER A 530 28.88 -15.70 -14.25
C SER A 530 28.40 -16.81 -13.32
N MET A 531 28.16 -16.51 -12.04
CA MET A 531 27.61 -17.47 -11.09
C MET A 531 26.19 -17.91 -11.49
N ARG A 532 25.31 -16.99 -11.90
CA ARG A 532 23.96 -17.31 -12.39
C ARG A 532 23.98 -18.29 -13.56
N ARG A 533 24.92 -18.07 -14.52
CA ARG A 533 25.07 -18.97 -15.68
C ARG A 533 25.51 -20.37 -15.25
N ARG A 534 26.42 -20.48 -14.26
CA ARG A 534 26.86 -21.79 -13.71
C ARG A 534 25.74 -22.49 -12.96
N ILE A 535 24.98 -21.76 -12.13
CA ILE A 535 23.82 -22.30 -11.40
C ILE A 535 22.79 -22.84 -12.38
N ARG A 536 22.44 -22.06 -13.41
CA ARG A 536 21.49 -22.46 -14.45
C ARG A 536 21.89 -23.79 -15.12
N LYS A 537 23.20 -23.95 -15.40
CA LYS A 537 23.72 -25.18 -16.00
C LYS A 537 23.67 -26.36 -15.02
N LYS A 538 24.10 -26.16 -13.76
CA LYS A 538 24.16 -27.23 -12.75
C LYS A 538 22.77 -27.67 -12.27
N MET A 539 21.79 -26.81 -12.29
CA MET A 539 20.41 -27.12 -11.91
C MET A 539 19.54 -27.59 -13.08
N ASN A 540 20.08 -27.69 -14.29
CA ASN A 540 19.37 -28.07 -15.51
C ASN A 540 18.07 -27.26 -15.72
N VAL A 541 18.13 -25.94 -15.53
CA VAL A 541 16.97 -25.07 -15.68
C VAL A 541 16.52 -25.08 -17.15
N PRO A 542 15.23 -25.38 -17.44
CA PRO A 542 14.70 -25.45 -18.81
C PRO A 542 14.94 -24.16 -19.62
N GLU A 543 15.12 -24.30 -20.93
CA GLU A 543 15.17 -23.14 -21.84
C GLU A 543 13.84 -22.37 -21.79
N GLY A 544 13.93 -21.04 -21.70
CA GLY A 544 12.77 -20.15 -21.57
C GLY A 544 12.28 -19.91 -20.15
N LYS A 545 12.75 -20.64 -19.12
CA LYS A 545 12.36 -20.40 -17.73
C LYS A 545 13.37 -19.51 -17.02
N GLU A 546 12.90 -18.44 -16.35
CA GLU A 546 13.76 -17.57 -15.54
C GLU A 546 14.34 -18.34 -14.33
N LEU A 547 15.60 -18.07 -14.03
CA LEU A 547 16.32 -18.77 -12.93
C LEU A 547 15.67 -18.48 -11.57
N GLU A 548 15.24 -17.26 -11.35
CA GLU A 548 14.56 -16.81 -10.14
C GLU A 548 13.27 -17.58 -9.91
N GLN A 549 12.45 -17.69 -10.93
CA GLN A 549 11.21 -18.43 -10.87
C GLN A 549 11.43 -19.92 -10.58
N PHE A 550 12.44 -20.50 -11.22
CA PHE A 550 12.78 -21.91 -10.97
C PHE A 550 13.24 -22.14 -9.54
N ILE A 551 14.05 -21.22 -8.97
CA ILE A 551 14.51 -21.29 -7.59
C ILE A 551 13.37 -21.10 -6.59
N GLN A 552 12.42 -20.22 -6.89
CA GLN A 552 11.23 -19.98 -6.06
C GLN A 552 10.30 -21.19 -6.00
N GLU A 553 10.17 -21.93 -7.07
CA GLU A 553 9.38 -23.18 -7.09
C GLU A 553 10.04 -24.33 -6.29
N LEU A 554 11.33 -24.24 -6.06
CA LEU A 554 12.08 -25.21 -5.24
C LEU A 554 12.00 -24.90 -3.74
N ALA A 555 11.64 -23.66 -3.36
CA ALA A 555 11.58 -23.24 -1.97
C ALA A 555 10.35 -23.80 -1.27
#